data_3050f3b9a098574736d4fa188bdfef01
#
_entry.id   3050f3b9a098574736d4fa188bdfef01
#
_cell.length_a   1.000
_cell.length_b   1.000
_cell.length_c   1.000
_cell.angle_alpha   90.00
_cell.angle_beta   90.00
_cell.angle_gamma   90.00
#
_symmetry.space_group_name_H-M   'P 1'
#
loop_
_entity.id
_entity.type
_entity.pdbx_description
1 polymer ?
#
loop_
_entity_poly.entity_id
_entity_poly.type
_entity_poly.pdbx_seq_one_letter_code
_entity_poly.pdbx_strand_id
1 'polypeptide(L)'
;NLQRIKELKTTPSILQLHINMQKAAVGMFIAELIGKCIREDSEADADLFDFIFNSVQILDLYEGSIANFPAFFMYRLCRYLGFDPILADFTHEPLEDYFKALANSSYQNLSTLAFNIDIRQQLLERLVRYYKVHYLFLGELKSPQVLNEVLS
;
A
#
# COMPACT_ATOMS: atom_id res chain seq x y z
N ASN A 1 18.74 0.63 -30.76
CA ASN A 1 17.49 0.06 -31.31
C ASN A 1 16.32 0.57 -30.50
N LEU A 2 15.68 1.63 -31.00
CA LEU A 2 14.40 2.09 -30.49
C LEU A 2 13.32 1.07 -30.89
N GLN A 3 12.86 0.27 -29.93
CA GLN A 3 11.67 -0.52 -30.14
C GLN A 3 10.46 0.40 -30.16
N ARG A 4 9.78 0.47 -31.31
CA ARG A 4 8.48 1.15 -31.43
C ARG A 4 7.44 0.32 -30.69
N ILE A 5 6.80 0.91 -29.66
CA ILE A 5 5.59 0.36 -29.08
C ILE A 5 4.49 0.47 -30.12
N LYS A 6 4.08 -0.68 -30.71
CA LYS A 6 3.09 -0.72 -31.78
C LYS A 6 1.64 -0.68 -31.29
N GLU A 7 1.35 -1.07 -30.08
CA GLU A 7 0.02 -1.05 -29.47
C GLU A 7 0.11 -0.98 -27.95
N LEU A 8 -0.52 0.01 -27.37
CA LEU A 8 -0.82 0.06 -25.94
C LEU A 8 -2.28 -0.34 -25.76
N LYS A 9 -2.53 -1.61 -25.39
CA LYS A 9 -3.84 -2.00 -24.87
C LYS A 9 -3.84 -1.80 -23.37
N THR A 10 -4.56 -0.78 -22.90
CA THR A 10 -4.92 -0.66 -21.49
C THR A 10 -6.06 -1.64 -21.21
N THR A 11 -5.76 -2.74 -20.53
CA THR A 11 -6.77 -3.66 -20.05
C THR A 11 -6.38 -4.13 -18.66
N PRO A 12 -7.24 -4.01 -17.65
CA PRO A 12 -8.55 -3.33 -17.64
C PRO A 12 -8.42 -1.80 -17.55
N SER A 13 -9.46 -1.08 -17.99
CA SER A 13 -9.47 0.37 -17.83
C SER A 13 -9.66 0.73 -16.36
N ILE A 14 -8.69 1.42 -15.78
CA ILE A 14 -8.72 1.99 -14.45
C ILE A 14 -9.46 3.32 -14.57
N LEU A 15 -10.74 3.38 -14.17
CA LEU A 15 -11.59 4.54 -14.37
C LEU A 15 -11.72 5.40 -13.12
N GLN A 16 -11.90 4.78 -11.95
CA GLN A 16 -12.17 5.49 -10.70
C GLN A 16 -10.94 6.16 -10.11
N LEU A 17 -9.75 5.58 -10.29
CA LEU A 17 -8.48 6.18 -9.85
C LEU A 17 -8.24 7.57 -10.47
N HIS A 18 -8.79 7.85 -11.66
CA HIS A 18 -8.60 9.14 -12.34
C HIS A 18 -9.61 10.21 -11.89
N ILE A 19 -10.77 9.81 -11.40
CA ILE A 19 -11.87 10.74 -11.09
C ILE A 19 -12.13 10.89 -9.58
N ASN A 20 -11.67 9.95 -8.78
CA ASN A 20 -11.82 9.98 -7.32
C ASN A 20 -10.51 10.42 -6.67
N MET A 21 -10.52 11.60 -6.04
CA MET A 21 -9.33 12.19 -5.42
C MET A 21 -8.71 11.32 -4.33
N GLN A 22 -9.52 10.66 -3.52
CA GLN A 22 -9.03 9.77 -2.46
C GLN A 22 -8.35 8.54 -3.05
N LYS A 23 -8.95 7.91 -4.06
CA LYS A 23 -8.36 6.77 -4.77
C LYS A 23 -7.08 7.16 -5.50
N ALA A 24 -7.05 8.34 -6.13
CA ALA A 24 -5.86 8.87 -6.78
C ALA A 24 -4.70 9.05 -5.77
N ALA A 25 -4.98 9.62 -4.60
CA ALA A 25 -3.98 9.80 -3.55
C ALA A 25 -3.41 8.46 -3.04
N VAL A 26 -4.26 7.45 -2.84
CA VAL A 26 -3.81 6.10 -2.48
C VAL A 26 -3.00 5.45 -3.61
N GLY A 27 -3.42 5.61 -4.85
CA GLY A 27 -2.68 5.14 -6.03
C GLY A 27 -1.29 5.76 -6.13
N MET A 28 -1.16 7.07 -5.88
CA MET A 28 0.13 7.77 -5.84
C MET A 28 1.02 7.26 -4.70
N PHE A 29 0.44 7.00 -3.53
CA PHE A 29 1.18 6.39 -2.42
C PHE A 29 1.73 5.00 -2.78
N ILE A 30 0.90 4.15 -3.38
CA ILE A 30 1.32 2.83 -3.86
C ILE A 30 2.47 2.97 -4.87
N ALA A 31 2.34 3.86 -5.85
CA ALA A 31 3.37 4.09 -6.87
C ALA A 31 4.68 4.58 -6.25
N GLU A 32 4.64 5.52 -5.30
CA GLU A 32 5.83 6.00 -4.61
C GLU A 32 6.51 4.89 -3.81
N LEU A 33 5.74 4.12 -3.04
CA LEU A 33 6.27 3.03 -2.22
C LEU A 33 6.94 1.95 -3.08
N ILE A 34 6.27 1.52 -4.16
CA ILE A 34 6.80 0.53 -5.09
C ILE A 34 8.07 1.03 -5.77
N GLY A 35 8.05 2.27 -6.26
CA GLY A 35 9.22 2.87 -6.94
C GLY A 35 10.44 2.99 -6.03
N LYS A 36 10.26 3.01 -4.71
CA LYS A 36 11.35 3.02 -3.73
C LYS A 36 11.78 1.63 -3.26
N CYS A 37 10.88 0.66 -3.29
CA CYS A 37 11.15 -0.70 -2.80
C CYS A 37 11.62 -1.67 -3.91
N ILE A 38 11.24 -1.43 -5.16
CA ILE A 38 11.61 -2.30 -6.28
C ILE A 38 12.78 -1.66 -7.03
N ARG A 39 13.87 -2.41 -7.15
CA ARG A 39 15.05 -1.98 -7.90
C ARG A 39 14.91 -2.37 -9.37
N GLU A 40 15.43 -1.54 -10.26
CA GLU A 40 15.40 -1.78 -11.72
C GLU A 40 16.14 -3.06 -12.13
N ASP A 41 17.13 -3.47 -11.33
CA ASP A 41 17.97 -4.64 -11.57
C ASP A 41 17.47 -5.91 -10.83
N SER A 42 16.31 -5.85 -10.17
CA SER A 42 15.72 -7.01 -9.51
C SER A 42 15.15 -7.99 -10.54
N GLU A 43 15.26 -9.30 -10.24
CA GLU A 43 14.60 -10.32 -11.04
C GLU A 43 13.07 -10.13 -11.00
N ALA A 44 12.42 -10.49 -12.11
CA ALA A 44 10.97 -10.42 -12.20
C ALA A 44 10.31 -11.36 -11.17
N ASP A 45 9.50 -10.80 -10.30
CA ASP A 45 8.73 -11.53 -9.29
C ASP A 45 7.24 -11.49 -9.69
N ALA A 46 6.73 -12.64 -10.16
CA ALA A 46 5.36 -12.76 -10.63
C ALA A 46 4.35 -12.59 -9.49
N ASP A 47 4.65 -13.10 -8.29
CA ASP A 47 3.75 -13.01 -7.14
C ASP A 47 3.64 -11.56 -6.64
N LEU A 48 4.76 -10.84 -6.60
CA LEU A 48 4.79 -9.42 -6.28
C LEU A 48 4.00 -8.60 -7.30
N PHE A 49 4.21 -8.87 -8.60
CA PHE A 49 3.48 -8.20 -9.68
C PHE A 49 1.97 -8.43 -9.54
N ASP A 50 1.55 -9.68 -9.37
CA ASP A 50 0.14 -10.05 -9.24
C ASP A 50 -0.50 -9.40 -8.00
N PHE A 51 0.22 -9.35 -6.88
CA PHE A 51 -0.25 -8.66 -5.68
C PHE A 51 -0.48 -7.17 -5.95
N ILE A 52 0.48 -6.48 -6.56
CA ILE A 52 0.37 -5.05 -6.87
C ILE A 52 -0.77 -4.80 -7.85
N PHE A 53 -0.81 -5.55 -8.93
CA PHE A 53 -1.81 -5.42 -9.98
C PHE A 53 -3.23 -5.63 -9.43
N ASN A 54 -3.45 -6.71 -8.67
CA ASN A 54 -4.74 -7.00 -8.06
C ASN A 54 -5.12 -5.92 -7.02
N SER A 55 -4.17 -5.43 -6.24
CA SER A 55 -4.42 -4.36 -5.26
C SER A 55 -4.90 -3.07 -5.92
N VAL A 56 -4.28 -2.67 -7.02
CA VAL A 56 -4.66 -1.48 -7.78
C VAL A 56 -6.06 -1.64 -8.41
N GLN A 57 -6.38 -2.82 -8.96
CA GLN A 57 -7.71 -3.11 -9.49
C GLN A 57 -8.78 -3.09 -8.39
N ILE A 58 -8.49 -3.69 -7.24
CA ILE A 58 -9.40 -3.67 -6.10
C ILE A 58 -9.62 -2.23 -5.64
N LEU A 59 -8.58 -1.41 -5.52
CA LEU A 59 -8.69 -0.01 -5.16
C LEU A 59 -9.59 0.75 -6.13
N ASP A 60 -9.44 0.52 -7.43
CA ASP A 60 -10.25 1.17 -8.45
C ASP A 60 -11.74 0.85 -8.30
N LEU A 61 -12.07 -0.41 -8.04
CA LEU A 61 -13.45 -0.90 -7.92
C LEU A 61 -14.02 -0.82 -6.50
N TYR A 62 -13.22 -0.41 -5.51
CA TYR A 62 -13.65 -0.44 -4.11
C TYR A 62 -14.78 0.56 -3.84
N GLU A 63 -15.88 0.08 -3.27
CA GLU A 63 -17.08 0.90 -2.97
C GLU A 63 -17.16 1.39 -1.53
N GLY A 64 -16.37 0.82 -0.64
CA GLY A 64 -16.33 1.23 0.77
C GLY A 64 -15.32 2.33 1.07
N SER A 65 -15.17 2.66 2.36
CA SER A 65 -14.10 3.58 2.80
C SER A 65 -12.72 2.99 2.53
N ILE A 66 -11.89 3.72 1.81
CA ILE A 66 -10.52 3.33 1.49
C ILE A 66 -9.49 3.86 2.48
N ALA A 67 -9.95 4.48 3.57
CA ALA A 67 -9.07 5.14 4.53
C ALA A 67 -8.04 4.19 5.18
N ASN A 68 -8.39 2.90 5.34
CA ASN A 68 -7.49 1.87 5.89
C ASN A 68 -6.63 1.19 4.82
N PHE A 69 -6.87 1.46 3.53
CA PHE A 69 -6.19 0.81 2.42
C PHE A 69 -4.67 1.01 2.42
N PRO A 70 -4.14 2.22 2.65
CA PRO A 70 -2.69 2.45 2.66
C PRO A 70 -1.94 1.60 3.69
N ALA A 71 -2.42 1.57 4.93
CA ALA A 71 -1.81 0.79 6.00
C ALA A 71 -1.90 -0.72 5.72
N PHE A 72 -3.05 -1.19 5.23
CA PHE A 72 -3.25 -2.58 4.86
C PHE A 72 -2.34 -3.01 3.70
N PHE A 73 -2.29 -2.22 2.63
CA PHE A 73 -1.43 -2.49 1.49
C PHE A 73 0.05 -2.56 1.91
N MET A 74 0.50 -1.59 2.68
CA MET A 74 1.88 -1.54 3.17
C MET A 74 2.22 -2.73 4.05
N TYR A 75 1.31 -3.12 4.96
CA TYR A 75 1.47 -4.30 5.81
C TYR A 75 1.59 -5.59 4.96
N ARG A 76 0.73 -5.76 3.96
CA ARG A 76 0.73 -6.95 3.09
C ARG A 76 1.93 -7.00 2.14
N LEU A 77 2.38 -5.86 1.63
CA LEU A 77 3.52 -5.77 0.72
C LEU A 77 4.81 -6.29 1.36
N CYS A 78 4.99 -6.14 2.67
CA CYS A 78 6.16 -6.65 3.40
C CYS A 78 6.46 -8.11 3.08
N ARG A 79 5.43 -8.96 3.00
CA ARG A 79 5.56 -10.37 2.68
C ARG A 79 6.22 -10.62 1.33
N TYR A 80 5.81 -9.87 0.32
CA TYR A 80 6.34 -9.99 -1.04
C TYR A 80 7.74 -9.39 -1.19
N LEU A 81 8.10 -8.49 -0.28
CA LEU A 81 9.45 -7.91 -0.21
C LEU A 81 10.43 -8.73 0.64
N GLY A 82 9.97 -9.84 1.24
CA GLY A 82 10.80 -10.78 1.97
C GLY A 82 11.03 -10.44 3.46
N PHE A 83 10.27 -9.51 4.03
CA PHE A 83 10.30 -9.18 5.46
C PHE A 83 8.90 -9.18 6.08
N ASP A 84 8.18 -10.27 5.87
CA ASP A 84 6.81 -10.45 6.38
C ASP A 84 6.76 -10.16 7.88
N PRO A 85 5.97 -9.15 8.33
CA PRO A 85 5.91 -8.82 9.74
C PRO A 85 5.18 -9.92 10.49
N ILE A 86 5.84 -10.47 11.49
CA ILE A 86 5.20 -11.33 12.47
C ILE A 86 4.57 -10.44 13.56
N LEU A 87 3.48 -10.89 14.15
CA LEU A 87 2.80 -10.11 15.20
C LEU A 87 3.72 -9.79 16.38
N ALA A 88 4.73 -10.64 16.62
CA ALA A 88 5.75 -10.40 17.64
C ALA A 88 6.57 -9.11 17.43
N ASP A 89 6.68 -8.63 16.18
CA ASP A 89 7.40 -7.37 15.88
C ASP A 89 6.66 -6.14 16.45
N PHE A 90 5.38 -6.27 16.74
CA PHE A 90 4.52 -5.21 17.26
C PHE A 90 3.94 -5.52 18.66
N THR A 91 4.42 -6.60 19.30
CA THR A 91 3.99 -7.00 20.65
C THR A 91 4.40 -5.97 21.68
N HIS A 92 3.51 -5.70 22.64
CA HIS A 92 3.70 -4.71 23.70
C HIS A 92 3.77 -3.25 23.23
N GLU A 93 3.43 -2.98 21.98
CA GLU A 93 3.26 -1.62 21.46
C GLU A 93 1.81 -1.14 21.65
N PRO A 94 1.58 0.19 21.75
CA PRO A 94 0.21 0.73 21.83
C PRO A 94 -0.68 0.37 20.64
N LEU A 95 -0.07 0.02 19.49
CA LEU A 95 -0.76 -0.34 18.25
C LEU A 95 -0.93 -1.85 18.04
N GLU A 96 -0.57 -2.69 19.00
CA GLU A 96 -0.59 -4.16 18.87
C GLU A 96 -1.95 -4.69 18.37
N ASP A 97 -3.04 -4.26 18.99
CA ASP A 97 -4.38 -4.74 18.61
C ASP A 97 -4.80 -4.27 17.22
N TYR A 98 -4.37 -3.09 16.79
CA TYR A 98 -4.62 -2.60 15.43
C TYR A 98 -3.80 -3.36 14.38
N PHE A 99 -2.57 -3.75 14.69
CA PHE A 99 -1.79 -4.63 13.81
C PHE A 99 -2.39 -6.02 13.73
N LYS A 100 -2.91 -6.58 14.82
CA LYS A 100 -3.67 -7.84 14.80
C LYS A 100 -4.90 -7.73 13.93
N ALA A 101 -5.63 -6.62 14.02
CA ALA A 101 -6.79 -6.38 13.16
C ALA A 101 -6.40 -6.29 11.68
N LEU A 102 -5.31 -5.60 11.31
CA LEU A 102 -4.80 -5.57 9.94
C LEU A 102 -4.38 -6.96 9.47
N ALA A 103 -3.67 -7.73 10.30
CA ALA A 103 -3.21 -9.08 9.96
C ALA A 103 -4.37 -10.03 9.64
N ASN A 104 -5.48 -9.90 10.37
CA ASN A 104 -6.67 -10.73 10.20
C ASN A 104 -7.68 -10.18 9.17
N SER A 105 -7.37 -9.04 8.54
CA SER A 105 -8.25 -8.41 7.56
C SER A 105 -7.95 -8.89 6.14
N SER A 106 -8.91 -8.62 5.28
CA SER A 106 -8.83 -8.77 3.84
C SER A 106 -9.40 -7.51 3.17
N TYR A 107 -9.26 -7.38 1.86
CA TYR A 107 -9.88 -6.27 1.13
C TYR A 107 -11.41 -6.22 1.31
N GLN A 108 -12.08 -7.36 1.50
CA GLN A 108 -13.53 -7.43 1.64
C GLN A 108 -14.05 -6.77 2.92
N ASN A 109 -13.29 -6.84 4.02
CA ASN A 109 -13.72 -6.32 5.32
C ASN A 109 -12.91 -5.08 5.79
N LEU A 110 -12.03 -4.57 4.93
CA LEU A 110 -11.14 -3.46 5.28
C LEU A 110 -11.90 -2.18 5.68
N SER A 111 -13.04 -1.90 5.04
CA SER A 111 -13.89 -0.75 5.35
C SER A 111 -14.59 -0.85 6.71
N THR A 112 -14.67 -2.04 7.30
CA THR A 112 -15.30 -2.26 8.60
C THR A 112 -14.38 -2.00 9.78
N LEU A 113 -13.06 -1.83 9.54
CA LEU A 113 -12.11 -1.49 10.59
C LEU A 113 -12.34 -0.07 11.09
N ALA A 114 -12.75 0.07 12.35
CA ALA A 114 -13.05 1.34 12.98
C ALA A 114 -11.77 2.09 13.42
N PHE A 115 -10.84 2.31 12.49
CA PHE A 115 -9.65 3.10 12.76
C PHE A 115 -9.94 4.58 12.53
N ASN A 116 -9.76 5.39 13.57
CA ASN A 116 -9.82 6.83 13.42
C ASN A 116 -8.56 7.38 12.72
N ILE A 117 -8.57 8.67 12.42
CA ILE A 117 -7.46 9.31 11.70
C ILE A 117 -6.13 9.19 12.44
N ASP A 118 -6.13 9.36 13.76
CA ASP A 118 -4.90 9.31 14.57
C ASP A 118 -4.28 7.90 14.55
N ILE A 119 -5.12 6.87 14.66
CA ILE A 119 -4.67 5.47 14.56
C ILE A 119 -4.11 5.17 13.18
N ARG A 120 -4.78 5.61 12.11
CA ARG A 120 -4.27 5.40 10.73
C ARG A 120 -2.91 6.07 10.52
N GLN A 121 -2.73 7.29 11.02
CA GLN A 121 -1.45 7.99 10.95
C GLN A 121 -0.35 7.25 11.71
N GLN A 122 -0.62 6.86 12.94
CA GLN A 122 0.33 6.12 13.77
C GLN A 122 0.71 4.77 13.15
N LEU A 123 -0.25 4.04 12.56
CA LEU A 123 0.01 2.79 11.85
C LEU A 123 0.92 3.01 10.64
N LEU A 124 0.65 4.02 9.82
CA LEU A 124 1.50 4.35 8.67
C LEU A 124 2.92 4.75 9.11
N GLU A 125 3.06 5.62 10.10
CA GLU A 125 4.36 6.03 10.64
C GLU A 125 5.14 4.84 11.19
N ARG A 126 4.48 3.93 11.89
CA ARG A 126 5.11 2.73 12.43
C ARG A 126 5.55 1.76 11.34
N LEU A 127 4.73 1.59 10.29
CA LEU A 127 5.09 0.78 9.12
C LEU A 127 6.25 1.43 8.34
N VAL A 128 6.26 2.73 8.15
CA VAL A 128 7.39 3.44 7.51
C VAL A 128 8.68 3.19 8.28
N ARG A 129 8.66 3.24 9.61
CA ARG A 129 9.83 2.90 10.44
C ARG A 129 10.24 1.44 10.27
N TYR A 130 9.29 0.52 10.21
CA TYR A 130 9.55 -0.90 9.97
C TYR A 130 10.22 -1.12 8.61
N TYR A 131 9.72 -0.50 7.55
CA TYR A 131 10.35 -0.53 6.23
C TYR A 131 11.77 0.04 6.24
N LYS A 132 12.04 1.13 6.94
CA LYS A 132 13.38 1.73 7.02
C LYS A 132 14.42 0.82 7.66
N VAL A 133 14.01 -0.07 8.57
CA VAL A 133 14.89 -1.08 9.17
C VAL A 133 15.29 -2.14 8.13
N HIS A 134 14.36 -2.55 7.28
CA HIS A 134 14.59 -3.60 6.28
C HIS A 134 15.07 -3.05 4.93
N TYR A 135 14.72 -1.81 4.60
CA TYR A 135 15.07 -1.11 3.38
C TYR A 135 15.84 0.17 3.69
N LEU A 136 17.17 0.08 3.75
CA LEU A 136 18.06 1.21 4.08
C LEU A 136 17.93 2.38 3.11
N PHE A 137 17.48 2.14 1.87
CA PHE A 137 17.37 3.15 0.81
C PHE A 137 15.94 3.67 0.60
N LEU A 138 15.00 3.37 1.50
CA LEU A 138 13.62 3.83 1.36
C LEU A 138 13.52 5.36 1.25
N GLY A 139 14.39 6.09 1.96
CA GLY A 139 14.36 7.54 2.01
C GLY A 139 13.07 8.08 2.65
N GLU A 140 12.68 9.30 2.28
CA GLU A 140 11.43 9.90 2.71
C GLU A 140 10.30 9.55 1.75
N LEU A 141 9.15 9.14 2.30
CA LEU A 141 7.88 9.05 1.59
C LEU A 141 7.14 10.39 1.72
N LYS A 142 6.74 10.98 0.61
CA LYS A 142 6.03 12.26 0.57
C LYS A 142 4.51 12.10 0.61
N SER A 143 4.02 11.03 0.02
CA SER A 143 2.58 10.75 -0.09
C SER A 143 1.85 10.51 1.24
N PRO A 144 2.44 10.05 2.36
CA PRO A 144 1.72 9.94 3.62
C PRO A 144 1.13 11.27 4.12
N GLN A 145 1.79 12.39 3.86
CA GLN A 145 1.24 13.71 4.20
C GLN A 145 -0.02 14.01 3.40
N VAL A 146 0.01 13.76 2.09
CA VAL A 146 -1.16 13.94 1.20
C VAL A 146 -2.30 13.02 1.61
N LEU A 147 -2.00 11.76 1.99
CA LEU A 147 -3.02 10.82 2.47
C LEU A 147 -3.74 11.34 3.72
N ASN A 148 -3.01 11.92 4.65
CA ASN A 148 -3.60 12.47 5.87
C ASN A 148 -4.58 13.62 5.59
N GLU A 149 -4.29 14.45 4.59
CA GLU A 149 -5.16 15.56 4.18
C GLU A 149 -6.40 15.05 3.43
N VAL A 150 -6.26 14.05 2.59
CA VAL A 150 -7.31 13.58 1.67
C VAL A 150 -8.23 12.53 2.31
N LEU A 151 -7.70 11.72 3.24
CA LEU A 151 -8.44 10.64 3.91
C LEU A 151 -8.91 11.02 5.33
N SER A 152 -8.76 12.26 5.69
CA SER A 152 -9.26 12.80 6.98
C SER A 152 -10.80 12.77 7.07
#